data_a5224428bde46a21b8f3ea59dd74c779
#
_entry.id   a5224428bde46a21b8f3ea59dd74c779
#
_cell.length_a   1.000
_cell.length_b   1.000
_cell.length_c   1.000
_cell.angle_alpha   90.00
_cell.angle_beta   90.00
_cell.angle_gamma   90.00
#
_symmetry.space_group_name_H-M   'P 1'
#
loop_
_entity.id
_entity.type
_entity.pdbx_description
1 polymer ?
#
loop_
_entity_poly.entity_id
_entity_poly.type
_entity_poly.pdbx_seq_one_letter_code
_entity_poly.pdbx_strand_id
1 'polypeptide(L)'
;MKKLIIIFTTTILLQGCSNINGEVTLVSENSNSGFNFPYFLFIPEEAKQNKSVFLIVEPNNTGFTSDDFTDHQDQAENLATNDHNLGNFLAHELGYPLLIPVFPRGKENWKIYTHALDRDAMRQKGNSIERIDLQLLAMADNAKKKLVSMGFSIEEKIVLTGFSASGTFANRFTSIHPNEVSVCIAGGLNGLLILPTNSINNTTLNYPLGINDFFEITGNDFDSVAFRNTPQFLFMGELDDNDAAKYGDAYDDDEREIIYNIIGKSMQPDRWTKSVDEYKKFGVNAELKTYRNIGHEPSEVIKKDILTFLRDNLKK
;
A
#
# COMPACT_ATOMS: atom_id res chain seq x y z
N MET A 1 -28.43 -29.72 -38.67
CA MET A 1 -28.16 -30.12 -37.28
C MET A 1 -27.15 -29.15 -36.66
N LYS A 2 -27.63 -28.20 -35.84
CA LYS A 2 -26.78 -27.24 -35.15
C LYS A 2 -26.33 -27.88 -33.82
N LYS A 3 -25.01 -28.08 -33.65
CA LYS A 3 -24.44 -28.56 -32.39
C LYS A 3 -24.44 -27.41 -31.38
N LEU A 4 -25.20 -27.57 -30.30
CA LEU A 4 -25.20 -26.71 -29.14
C LEU A 4 -23.96 -27.06 -28.31
N ILE A 5 -23.00 -26.15 -28.22
CA ILE A 5 -21.85 -26.28 -27.28
C ILE A 5 -22.27 -25.66 -25.96
N ILE A 6 -22.49 -26.50 -24.97
CA ILE A 6 -22.74 -26.08 -23.59
C ILE A 6 -21.36 -25.96 -22.95
N ILE A 7 -20.96 -24.72 -22.66
CA ILE A 7 -19.76 -24.44 -21.86
C ILE A 7 -20.18 -24.57 -20.38
N PHE A 8 -19.71 -25.64 -19.74
CA PHE A 8 -19.80 -25.78 -18.29
C PHE A 8 -18.71 -24.92 -17.66
N THR A 9 -19.07 -23.79 -17.08
CA THR A 9 -18.21 -23.06 -16.12
C THR A 9 -18.22 -23.84 -14.81
N THR A 10 -17.14 -24.54 -14.53
CA THR A 10 -16.92 -25.22 -13.25
C THR A 10 -16.54 -24.18 -12.22
N THR A 11 -17.48 -23.77 -11.38
CA THR A 11 -17.20 -23.02 -10.17
C THR A 11 -16.61 -24.01 -9.17
N ILE A 12 -15.30 -23.92 -8.93
CA ILE A 12 -14.64 -24.67 -7.86
C ILE A 12 -14.93 -23.93 -6.56
N LEU A 13 -15.86 -24.45 -5.78
CA LEU A 13 -16.07 -24.09 -4.40
C LEU A 13 -14.96 -24.74 -3.57
N LEU A 14 -13.94 -24.00 -3.23
CA LEU A 14 -12.96 -24.37 -2.20
C LEU A 14 -13.60 -24.14 -0.82
N GLN A 15 -14.13 -25.23 -0.23
CA GLN A 15 -14.52 -25.25 1.18
C GLN A 15 -13.29 -25.44 2.05
N GLY A 16 -12.66 -24.34 2.43
CA GLY A 16 -11.78 -24.27 3.59
C GLY A 16 -12.51 -23.52 4.69
N CYS A 17 -12.74 -24.15 5.85
CA CYS A 17 -13.46 -23.55 7.00
C CYS A 17 -12.58 -22.47 7.66
N SER A 18 -12.67 -21.26 7.18
CA SER A 18 -12.60 -20.04 7.97
C SER A 18 -13.94 -19.33 7.77
N ASN A 19 -14.56 -18.83 8.83
CA ASN A 19 -15.76 -17.98 8.71
C ASN A 19 -15.32 -16.65 8.07
N ILE A 20 -15.23 -16.63 6.73
CA ILE A 20 -15.02 -15.40 5.98
C ILE A 20 -16.37 -14.70 5.94
N ASN A 21 -16.53 -13.63 6.72
CA ASN A 21 -17.76 -12.82 6.73
C ASN A 21 -17.77 -11.87 5.52
N GLY A 22 -17.81 -12.43 4.30
CA GLY A 22 -17.79 -11.68 3.06
C GLY A 22 -17.48 -12.54 1.85
N GLU A 23 -17.44 -11.92 0.68
CA GLU A 23 -17.15 -12.57 -0.60
C GLU A 23 -15.73 -12.17 -1.05
N VAL A 24 -14.85 -13.15 -1.29
CA VAL A 24 -13.51 -12.94 -1.87
C VAL A 24 -13.49 -13.46 -3.30
N THR A 25 -12.95 -12.68 -4.22
CA THR A 25 -12.80 -13.04 -5.64
C THR A 25 -11.37 -12.75 -6.09
N LEU A 26 -10.70 -13.76 -6.65
CA LEU A 26 -9.45 -13.55 -7.40
C LEU A 26 -9.80 -13.03 -8.80
N VAL A 27 -9.36 -11.83 -9.11
CA VAL A 27 -9.51 -11.20 -10.44
C VAL A 27 -8.22 -11.41 -11.21
N SER A 28 -8.30 -12.13 -12.34
CA SER A 28 -7.13 -12.40 -13.19
C SER A 28 -6.53 -11.11 -13.75
N GLU A 29 -5.25 -11.20 -14.06
CA GLU A 29 -4.51 -10.16 -14.76
C GLU A 29 -5.18 -9.75 -16.08
N ASN A 30 -4.99 -8.51 -16.46
CA ASN A 30 -5.50 -7.98 -17.73
C ASN A 30 -4.56 -6.89 -18.26
N SER A 31 -3.56 -7.31 -19.02
CA SER A 31 -2.57 -6.41 -19.62
C SER A 31 -3.19 -5.36 -20.54
N ASN A 32 -4.32 -5.68 -21.21
CA ASN A 32 -5.05 -4.71 -22.03
C ASN A 32 -5.72 -3.60 -21.18
N SER A 33 -5.95 -3.87 -19.90
CA SER A 33 -6.44 -2.90 -18.91
C SER A 33 -5.34 -2.28 -18.07
N GLY A 34 -4.06 -2.60 -18.34
CA GLY A 34 -2.90 -1.97 -17.74
C GLY A 34 -2.35 -2.66 -16.49
N PHE A 35 -2.71 -3.93 -16.18
CA PHE A 35 -2.13 -4.67 -15.07
C PHE A 35 -1.79 -6.12 -15.45
N ASN A 36 -0.59 -6.57 -15.05
CA ASN A 36 0.01 -7.85 -15.43
C ASN A 36 -0.10 -8.92 -14.35
N PHE A 37 -0.67 -8.60 -13.19
CA PHE A 37 -0.81 -9.51 -12.07
C PHE A 37 -2.26 -9.54 -11.59
N PRO A 38 -2.75 -10.65 -11.02
CA PRO A 38 -4.08 -10.72 -10.45
C PRO A 38 -4.18 -9.88 -9.17
N TYR A 39 -5.40 -9.67 -8.69
CA TYR A 39 -5.68 -9.08 -7.40
C TYR A 39 -6.88 -9.76 -6.73
N PHE A 40 -6.92 -9.76 -5.41
CA PHE A 40 -8.10 -10.14 -4.66
C PHE A 40 -9.01 -8.94 -4.46
N LEU A 41 -10.29 -9.14 -4.71
CA LEU A 41 -11.36 -8.22 -4.35
C LEU A 41 -12.20 -8.88 -3.26
N PHE A 42 -12.18 -8.29 -2.07
CA PHE A 42 -12.99 -8.72 -0.93
C PHE A 42 -14.15 -7.74 -0.72
N ILE A 43 -15.36 -8.26 -0.55
CA ILE A 43 -16.58 -7.48 -0.26
C ILE A 43 -17.11 -7.99 1.07
N PRO A 44 -17.01 -7.21 2.17
CA PRO A 44 -17.53 -7.63 3.47
C PRO A 44 -19.06 -7.67 3.47
N GLU A 45 -19.67 -8.50 4.33
CA GLU A 45 -21.12 -8.62 4.45
C GLU A 45 -21.79 -7.28 4.85
N GLU A 46 -21.05 -6.43 5.53
CA GLU A 46 -21.49 -5.09 5.95
C GLU A 46 -21.61 -4.09 4.80
N ALA A 47 -21.03 -4.39 3.63
CA ALA A 47 -21.04 -3.50 2.48
C ALA A 47 -22.47 -3.30 1.93
N LYS A 48 -22.87 -2.03 1.75
CA LYS A 48 -24.24 -1.66 1.33
C LYS A 48 -24.24 -0.98 -0.02
N GLN A 49 -24.93 -1.58 -0.99
CA GLN A 49 -25.07 -1.05 -2.35
C GLN A 49 -25.71 0.35 -2.42
N ASN A 50 -26.57 0.70 -1.46
CA ASN A 50 -27.32 1.96 -1.48
C ASN A 50 -26.57 3.16 -0.86
N LYS A 51 -25.31 2.99 -0.48
CA LYS A 51 -24.45 4.05 0.05
C LYS A 51 -23.24 4.20 -0.83
N SER A 52 -22.74 5.43 -0.95
CA SER A 52 -21.43 5.65 -1.54
C SER A 52 -20.35 5.14 -0.60
N VAL A 53 -19.47 4.28 -1.12
CA VAL A 53 -18.38 3.63 -0.39
C VAL A 53 -17.06 3.88 -1.09
N PHE A 54 -15.96 3.89 -0.34
CA PHE A 54 -14.63 3.91 -0.90
C PHE A 54 -14.12 2.50 -1.19
N LEU A 55 -13.25 2.36 -2.18
CA LEU A 55 -12.42 1.18 -2.33
C LEU A 55 -11.21 1.33 -1.40
N ILE A 56 -11.07 0.41 -0.44
CA ILE A 56 -9.84 0.27 0.34
C ILE A 56 -8.83 -0.49 -0.52
N VAL A 57 -7.59 -0.03 -0.55
CA VAL A 57 -6.48 -0.72 -1.22
C VAL A 57 -5.37 -0.93 -0.20
N GLU A 58 -4.91 -2.17 -0.03
CA GLU A 58 -3.72 -2.50 0.74
C GLU A 58 -2.75 -3.28 -0.17
N PRO A 59 -1.55 -2.75 -0.45
CA PRO A 59 -0.53 -3.51 -1.18
C PRO A 59 -0.17 -4.79 -0.45
N ASN A 60 0.09 -5.88 -1.19
CA ASN A 60 0.51 -7.12 -0.54
C ASN A 60 1.85 -6.95 0.19
N ASN A 61 2.00 -7.66 1.30
CA ASN A 61 3.07 -7.45 2.24
C ASN A 61 3.77 -8.77 2.58
N THR A 62 5.07 -8.85 2.30
CA THR A 62 5.92 -9.92 2.81
C THR A 62 7.38 -9.48 2.85
N GLY A 63 8.11 -9.93 3.87
CA GLY A 63 9.56 -9.78 3.96
C GLY A 63 10.31 -10.88 3.20
N PHE A 64 9.62 -11.92 2.69
CA PHE A 64 10.28 -13.03 2.05
C PHE A 64 10.19 -12.97 0.52
N THR A 65 11.09 -13.71 -0.14
CA THR A 65 11.14 -13.84 -1.60
C THR A 65 10.76 -15.25 -2.00
N SER A 66 9.99 -15.40 -3.10
CA SER A 66 9.70 -16.71 -3.70
C SER A 66 9.61 -16.60 -5.22
N ASP A 67 10.12 -17.63 -5.90
CA ASP A 67 9.94 -17.79 -7.35
C ASP A 67 8.64 -18.55 -7.67
N ASP A 68 7.98 -19.11 -6.66
CA ASP A 68 6.63 -19.68 -6.78
C ASP A 68 5.60 -18.55 -6.59
N PHE A 69 4.88 -18.23 -7.67
CA PHE A 69 3.86 -17.20 -7.64
C PHE A 69 2.71 -17.52 -6.67
N THR A 70 2.44 -18.81 -6.44
CA THR A 70 1.40 -19.27 -5.51
C THR A 70 1.66 -18.79 -4.09
N ASP A 71 2.92 -18.73 -3.65
CA ASP A 71 3.27 -18.22 -2.32
C ASP A 71 2.84 -16.75 -2.14
N HIS A 72 2.97 -15.93 -3.17
CA HIS A 72 2.54 -14.53 -3.14
C HIS A 72 1.03 -14.41 -3.20
N GLN A 73 0.37 -15.31 -3.95
CA GLN A 73 -1.09 -15.35 -4.04
C GLN A 73 -1.71 -15.75 -2.70
N ASP A 74 -1.20 -16.81 -2.06
CA ASP A 74 -1.70 -17.29 -0.75
C ASP A 74 -1.57 -16.21 0.33
N GLN A 75 -0.47 -15.44 0.29
CA GLN A 75 -0.29 -14.32 1.23
C GLN A 75 -1.24 -13.16 0.94
N ALA A 76 -1.45 -12.81 -0.32
CA ALA A 76 -2.40 -11.78 -0.69
C ALA A 76 -3.84 -12.18 -0.34
N GLU A 77 -4.19 -13.47 -0.49
CA GLU A 77 -5.48 -14.00 -0.05
C GLU A 77 -5.64 -13.92 1.47
N ASN A 78 -4.60 -14.26 2.22
CA ASN A 78 -4.62 -14.09 3.68
C ASN A 78 -4.81 -12.63 4.11
N LEU A 79 -4.16 -11.68 3.43
CA LEU A 79 -4.37 -10.25 3.68
C LEU A 79 -5.82 -9.84 3.40
N ALA A 80 -6.43 -10.38 2.35
CA ALA A 80 -7.79 -10.06 1.97
C ALA A 80 -8.85 -10.65 2.91
N THR A 81 -8.58 -11.78 3.57
CA THR A 81 -9.59 -12.59 4.26
C THR A 81 -9.43 -12.70 5.77
N ASN A 82 -8.28 -12.31 6.33
CA ASN A 82 -8.00 -12.46 7.76
C ASN A 82 -8.16 -11.10 8.47
N ASP A 83 -9.08 -11.04 9.45
CA ASP A 83 -9.45 -9.84 10.21
C ASP A 83 -8.35 -9.27 11.12
N HIS A 84 -7.27 -10.03 11.33
CA HIS A 84 -6.08 -9.52 12.01
C HIS A 84 -5.31 -8.51 11.13
N ASN A 85 -5.43 -8.62 9.82
CA ASN A 85 -4.80 -7.70 8.87
C ASN A 85 -5.56 -6.37 8.82
N LEU A 86 -4.80 -5.29 8.65
CA LEU A 86 -5.33 -3.93 8.78
C LEU A 86 -6.41 -3.64 7.75
N GLY A 87 -6.18 -3.94 6.48
CA GLY A 87 -7.14 -3.66 5.41
C GLY A 87 -8.44 -4.43 5.56
N ASN A 88 -8.37 -5.74 5.90
CA ASN A 88 -9.57 -6.54 6.11
C ASN A 88 -10.36 -6.07 7.33
N PHE A 89 -9.68 -5.77 8.45
CA PHE A 89 -10.31 -5.16 9.61
C PHE A 89 -11.05 -3.85 9.24
N LEU A 90 -10.41 -2.97 8.49
CA LEU A 90 -11.03 -1.71 8.06
C LEU A 90 -12.19 -1.94 7.09
N ALA A 91 -12.11 -2.96 6.22
CA ALA A 91 -13.18 -3.33 5.32
C ALA A 91 -14.46 -3.69 6.08
N HIS A 92 -14.36 -4.52 7.11
CA HIS A 92 -15.49 -4.88 7.97
C HIS A 92 -16.04 -3.68 8.75
N GLU A 93 -15.19 -2.93 9.43
CA GLU A 93 -15.61 -1.82 10.30
C GLU A 93 -16.28 -0.66 9.54
N LEU A 94 -15.91 -0.46 8.27
CA LEU A 94 -16.46 0.60 7.43
C LEU A 94 -17.53 0.09 6.45
N GLY A 95 -17.63 -1.21 6.23
CA GLY A 95 -18.46 -1.79 5.19
C GLY A 95 -17.97 -1.41 3.78
N TYR A 96 -16.67 -1.37 3.56
CA TYR A 96 -16.04 -0.97 2.31
C TYR A 96 -15.34 -2.14 1.62
N PRO A 97 -15.43 -2.27 0.29
CA PRO A 97 -14.67 -3.27 -0.44
C PRO A 97 -13.15 -3.06 -0.30
N LEU A 98 -12.39 -4.16 -0.32
CA LEU A 98 -10.94 -4.18 -0.21
C LEU A 98 -10.30 -4.81 -1.44
N LEU A 99 -9.26 -4.18 -1.97
CA LEU A 99 -8.40 -4.71 -3.03
C LEU A 99 -7.01 -5.02 -2.48
N ILE A 100 -6.52 -6.24 -2.72
CA ILE A 100 -5.15 -6.66 -2.44
C ILE A 100 -4.51 -7.11 -3.76
N PRO A 101 -3.49 -6.41 -4.30
CA PRO A 101 -2.76 -6.86 -5.49
C PRO A 101 -1.92 -8.10 -5.15
N VAL A 102 -1.57 -8.92 -6.16
CA VAL A 102 -0.62 -10.03 -6.03
C VAL A 102 0.67 -9.67 -6.77
N PHE A 103 1.47 -8.78 -6.20
CA PHE A 103 2.76 -8.46 -6.79
C PHE A 103 3.82 -9.49 -6.37
N PRO A 104 4.58 -10.07 -7.32
CA PRO A 104 5.63 -11.03 -7.01
C PRO A 104 6.87 -10.35 -6.44
N ARG A 105 7.65 -11.11 -5.66
CA ARG A 105 8.98 -10.76 -5.21
C ARG A 105 9.89 -11.99 -5.37
N GLY A 106 10.63 -12.07 -6.49
CA GLY A 106 11.43 -13.23 -6.86
C GLY A 106 12.76 -13.33 -6.08
N LYS A 107 13.28 -14.54 -5.92
CA LYS A 107 14.56 -14.82 -5.23
C LYS A 107 15.76 -14.33 -6.04
N GLU A 108 15.77 -14.54 -7.36
CA GLU A 108 16.87 -14.09 -8.21
C GLU A 108 17.03 -12.56 -8.22
N ASN A 109 15.92 -11.85 -8.14
CA ASN A 109 15.85 -10.38 -8.15
C ASN A 109 15.45 -9.82 -6.78
N TRP A 110 15.94 -10.41 -5.70
CA TRP A 110 15.54 -10.12 -4.33
C TRP A 110 15.70 -8.65 -3.91
N LYS A 111 16.55 -7.90 -4.60
CA LYS A 111 16.73 -6.45 -4.41
C LYS A 111 15.56 -5.62 -4.91
N ILE A 112 14.74 -6.15 -5.83
CA ILE A 112 13.56 -5.45 -6.31
C ILE A 112 12.43 -5.65 -5.30
N TYR A 113 12.25 -4.69 -4.41
CA TYR A 113 11.26 -4.79 -3.35
C TYR A 113 9.91 -4.22 -3.79
N THR A 114 9.20 -4.98 -4.62
CA THR A 114 7.88 -4.59 -5.15
C THR A 114 6.89 -4.20 -4.04
N HIS A 115 6.89 -4.92 -2.92
CA HIS A 115 5.96 -4.69 -1.80
C HIS A 115 6.26 -3.42 -0.99
N ALA A 116 7.40 -2.79 -1.22
CA ALA A 116 7.76 -1.51 -0.61
C ALA A 116 7.81 -0.34 -1.61
N LEU A 117 7.54 -0.62 -2.91
CA LEU A 117 7.65 0.36 -3.99
C LEU A 117 9.01 1.07 -3.92
N ASP A 118 10.09 0.27 -3.86
CA ASP A 118 11.45 0.79 -3.75
C ASP A 118 11.96 1.39 -5.07
N ARG A 119 13.17 1.92 -5.05
CA ARG A 119 13.80 2.52 -6.23
C ARG A 119 13.99 1.51 -7.35
N ASP A 120 14.40 0.29 -7.02
CA ASP A 120 14.65 -0.76 -8.00
C ASP A 120 13.35 -1.23 -8.66
N ALA A 121 12.23 -1.32 -7.92
CA ALA A 121 10.91 -1.59 -8.48
C ALA A 121 10.45 -0.47 -9.44
N MET A 122 10.65 0.79 -9.07
CA MET A 122 10.26 1.92 -9.89
C MET A 122 11.12 2.10 -11.16
N ARG A 123 12.33 1.56 -11.19
CA ARG A 123 13.24 1.59 -12.34
C ARG A 123 13.03 0.46 -13.34
N GLN A 124 12.16 -0.51 -13.06
CA GLN A 124 11.89 -1.61 -13.98
C GLN A 124 11.28 -1.12 -15.28
N LYS A 125 11.78 -1.65 -16.42
CA LYS A 125 11.29 -1.30 -17.77
C LYS A 125 11.24 -2.55 -18.64
N GLY A 126 10.19 -2.64 -19.48
CA GLY A 126 10.04 -3.69 -20.47
C GLY A 126 9.75 -5.08 -19.90
N ASN A 127 9.33 -5.19 -18.65
CA ASN A 127 8.97 -6.45 -17.99
C ASN A 127 7.63 -6.33 -17.25
N SER A 128 7.13 -7.44 -16.69
CA SER A 128 5.81 -7.50 -16.06
C SER A 128 5.66 -6.62 -14.81
N ILE A 129 6.75 -6.29 -14.12
CA ILE A 129 6.75 -5.44 -12.91
C ILE A 129 7.03 -3.97 -13.21
N GLU A 130 7.13 -3.58 -14.51
CA GLU A 130 7.24 -2.17 -14.88
C GLU A 130 6.07 -1.38 -14.32
N ARG A 131 6.36 -0.28 -13.60
CA ARG A 131 5.39 0.67 -13.10
C ARG A 131 4.22 -0.02 -12.36
N ILE A 132 4.56 -0.81 -11.34
CA ILE A 132 3.54 -1.47 -10.47
C ILE A 132 2.63 -0.45 -9.76
N ASP A 133 3.08 0.77 -9.58
CA ASP A 133 2.27 1.89 -9.12
C ASP A 133 1.11 2.21 -10.07
N LEU A 134 1.36 2.27 -11.38
CA LEU A 134 0.32 2.45 -12.40
C LEU A 134 -0.55 1.20 -12.56
N GLN A 135 0.04 -0.01 -12.40
CA GLN A 135 -0.72 -1.25 -12.41
C GLN A 135 -1.71 -1.30 -11.25
N LEU A 136 -1.34 -0.82 -10.06
CA LEU A 136 -2.25 -0.73 -8.91
C LEU A 136 -3.41 0.22 -9.18
N LEU A 137 -3.18 1.36 -9.82
CA LEU A 137 -4.25 2.27 -10.27
C LEU A 137 -5.19 1.59 -11.26
N ALA A 138 -4.64 0.86 -12.23
CA ALA A 138 -5.43 0.12 -13.22
C ALA A 138 -6.27 -1.00 -12.57
N MET A 139 -5.72 -1.70 -11.57
CA MET A 139 -6.47 -2.67 -10.75
C MET A 139 -7.60 -1.99 -9.98
N ALA A 140 -7.33 -0.85 -9.35
CA ALA A 140 -8.35 -0.10 -8.61
C ALA A 140 -9.49 0.36 -9.53
N ASP A 141 -9.18 0.85 -10.72
CA ASP A 141 -10.19 1.23 -11.71
C ASP A 141 -11.00 0.03 -12.22
N ASN A 142 -10.36 -1.11 -12.42
CA ASN A 142 -11.05 -2.34 -12.79
C ASN A 142 -11.98 -2.81 -11.67
N ALA A 143 -11.51 -2.79 -10.41
CA ALA A 143 -12.31 -3.14 -9.24
C ALA A 143 -13.52 -2.21 -9.07
N LYS A 144 -13.33 -0.88 -9.18
CA LYS A 144 -14.42 0.10 -9.13
C LYS A 144 -15.48 -0.19 -10.20
N LYS A 145 -15.08 -0.47 -11.46
CA LYS A 145 -16.02 -0.84 -12.53
C LYS A 145 -16.81 -2.11 -12.23
N LYS A 146 -16.14 -3.13 -11.67
CA LYS A 146 -16.82 -4.38 -11.23
C LYS A 146 -17.84 -4.08 -10.13
N LEU A 147 -17.47 -3.34 -9.10
CA LEU A 147 -18.34 -2.95 -8.00
C LEU A 147 -19.54 -2.14 -8.47
N VAL A 148 -19.35 -1.19 -9.40
CA VAL A 148 -20.46 -0.44 -10.02
C VAL A 148 -21.39 -1.38 -10.77
N SER A 149 -20.88 -2.38 -11.51
CA SER A 149 -21.71 -3.37 -12.20
C SER A 149 -22.51 -4.27 -11.25
N MET A 150 -22.05 -4.41 -9.98
CA MET A 150 -22.73 -5.13 -8.89
C MET A 150 -23.73 -4.21 -8.13
N GLY A 151 -23.86 -2.95 -8.52
CA GLY A 151 -24.82 -1.99 -7.93
C GLY A 151 -24.27 -1.13 -6.80
N PHE A 152 -22.95 -1.11 -6.59
CA PHE A 152 -22.34 -0.21 -5.62
C PHE A 152 -22.17 1.21 -6.20
N SER A 153 -22.30 2.22 -5.34
CA SER A 153 -21.87 3.59 -5.62
C SER A 153 -20.47 3.75 -5.05
N ILE A 154 -19.46 3.92 -5.91
CA ILE A 154 -18.05 3.94 -5.50
C ILE A 154 -17.47 5.34 -5.67
N GLU A 155 -16.75 5.81 -4.64
CA GLU A 155 -16.00 7.07 -4.69
C GLU A 155 -14.86 7.00 -5.70
N GLU A 156 -14.50 8.16 -6.26
CA GLU A 156 -13.46 8.28 -7.27
C GLU A 156 -12.07 7.93 -6.70
N LYS A 157 -11.74 8.48 -5.52
CA LYS A 157 -10.46 8.25 -4.85
C LYS A 157 -10.50 7.00 -3.97
N ILE A 158 -9.33 6.41 -3.75
CA ILE A 158 -9.16 5.23 -2.88
C ILE A 158 -8.83 5.63 -1.44
N VAL A 159 -9.12 4.74 -0.50
CA VAL A 159 -8.50 4.72 0.83
C VAL A 159 -7.31 3.77 0.75
N LEU A 160 -6.11 4.29 0.90
CA LEU A 160 -4.89 3.50 0.83
C LEU A 160 -4.41 3.17 2.24
N THR A 161 -4.17 1.90 2.53
CA THR A 161 -3.68 1.46 3.85
C THR A 161 -2.50 0.52 3.70
N GLY A 162 -1.70 0.39 4.75
CA GLY A 162 -0.62 -0.58 4.80
C GLY A 162 0.16 -0.55 6.11
N PHE A 163 0.80 -1.67 6.40
CA PHE A 163 1.67 -1.82 7.56
C PHE A 163 2.98 -2.50 7.14
N SER A 164 4.12 -2.12 7.74
CA SER A 164 5.44 -2.65 7.40
C SER A 164 5.83 -2.31 5.93
N ALA A 165 6.14 -3.28 5.11
CA ALA A 165 6.47 -3.05 3.69
C ALA A 165 5.31 -2.39 2.94
N SER A 166 4.06 -2.86 3.12
CA SER A 166 2.89 -2.22 2.50
C SER A 166 2.63 -0.81 3.05
N GLY A 167 2.98 -0.53 4.30
CA GLY A 167 2.97 0.83 4.85
C GLY A 167 3.96 1.74 4.14
N THR A 168 5.17 1.25 3.90
CA THR A 168 6.19 1.96 3.11
C THR A 168 5.72 2.19 1.67
N PHE A 169 5.11 1.16 1.04
CA PHE A 169 4.48 1.29 -0.27
C PHE A 169 3.41 2.40 -0.25
N ALA A 170 2.49 2.36 0.71
CA ALA A 170 1.38 3.32 0.81
C ALA A 170 1.88 4.77 0.95
N ASN A 171 2.91 5.00 1.76
CA ASN A 171 3.52 6.33 1.92
C ASN A 171 4.16 6.83 0.62
N ARG A 172 4.94 5.98 -0.07
CA ARG A 172 5.59 6.28 -1.35
C ARG A 172 4.57 6.47 -2.46
N PHE A 173 3.58 5.58 -2.56
CA PHE A 173 2.50 5.69 -3.54
C PHE A 173 1.70 6.99 -3.39
N THR A 174 1.39 7.39 -2.15
CA THR A 174 0.70 8.65 -1.88
C THR A 174 1.51 9.86 -2.35
N SER A 175 2.85 9.80 -2.29
CA SER A 175 3.70 10.87 -2.82
C SER A 175 3.68 10.95 -4.36
N ILE A 176 3.50 9.79 -5.03
CA ILE A 176 3.50 9.70 -6.49
C ILE A 176 2.11 10.04 -7.06
N HIS A 177 1.05 9.59 -6.39
CA HIS A 177 -0.34 9.69 -6.85
C HIS A 177 -1.26 10.33 -5.81
N PRO A 178 -0.95 11.53 -5.28
CA PRO A 178 -1.73 12.14 -4.20
C PRO A 178 -3.16 12.49 -4.63
N ASN A 179 -3.41 12.70 -5.91
CA ASN A 179 -4.73 12.99 -6.46
C ASN A 179 -5.67 11.78 -6.49
N GLU A 180 -5.11 10.56 -6.44
CA GLU A 180 -5.88 9.30 -6.46
C GLU A 180 -6.23 8.81 -5.04
N VAL A 181 -5.58 9.37 -4.02
CA VAL A 181 -5.74 8.95 -2.63
C VAL A 181 -6.64 9.92 -1.86
N SER A 182 -7.71 9.41 -1.28
CA SER A 182 -8.59 10.18 -0.38
C SER A 182 -7.99 10.31 1.01
N VAL A 183 -7.49 9.19 1.54
CA VAL A 183 -6.82 9.09 2.84
C VAL A 183 -5.75 8.03 2.76
N CYS A 184 -4.57 8.29 3.31
CA CYS A 184 -3.48 7.33 3.47
C CYS A 184 -3.30 6.93 4.94
N ILE A 185 -3.28 5.62 5.20
CA ILE A 185 -2.96 5.04 6.51
C ILE A 185 -1.69 4.21 6.35
N ALA A 186 -0.61 4.57 7.03
CA ALA A 186 0.64 3.83 6.91
C ALA A 186 1.38 3.71 8.24
N GLY A 187 1.78 2.50 8.58
CA GLY A 187 2.48 2.22 9.84
C GLY A 187 3.65 1.25 9.71
N GLY A 188 4.51 1.21 10.71
CA GLY A 188 5.67 0.32 10.73
C GLY A 188 6.70 0.63 9.64
N LEU A 189 6.92 1.90 9.34
CA LEU A 189 7.60 2.45 8.15
C LEU A 189 9.14 2.49 8.27
N ASN A 190 9.75 1.63 9.05
CA ASN A 190 11.20 1.63 9.30
C ASN A 190 11.75 2.98 9.85
N GLY A 191 10.88 3.79 10.47
CA GLY A 191 11.19 5.13 10.92
C GLY A 191 11.45 6.14 9.78
N LEU A 192 11.23 5.75 8.53
CA LEU A 192 11.62 6.54 7.37
C LEU A 192 10.46 6.74 6.41
N LEU A 193 10.00 7.98 6.30
CA LEU A 193 9.04 8.43 5.29
C LEU A 193 9.79 8.95 4.05
N ILE A 194 9.15 8.94 2.88
CA ILE A 194 9.67 9.75 1.77
C ILE A 194 9.61 11.22 2.15
N LEU A 195 10.77 11.88 2.19
CA LEU A 195 10.86 13.27 2.65
C LEU A 195 10.49 14.23 1.50
N PRO A 196 9.53 15.15 1.67
CA PRO A 196 9.12 16.08 0.61
C PRO A 196 10.13 17.21 0.40
N THR A 197 11.38 16.85 0.20
CA THR A 197 12.51 17.78 -0.03
C THR A 197 13.53 17.20 -0.99
N ASN A 198 14.20 18.06 -1.75
CA ASN A 198 15.27 17.65 -2.68
C ASN A 198 16.61 17.42 -1.97
N SER A 199 16.81 17.98 -0.78
CA SER A 199 18.08 17.87 -0.06
C SER A 199 17.96 18.20 1.43
N ILE A 200 18.90 17.67 2.23
CA ILE A 200 19.13 18.04 3.63
C ILE A 200 20.62 18.29 3.81
N ASN A 201 21.01 19.41 4.43
CA ASN A 201 22.42 19.78 4.68
C ASN A 201 23.31 19.67 3.43
N ASN A 202 22.82 20.14 2.28
CA ASN A 202 23.45 20.03 0.95
C ASN A 202 23.62 18.59 0.41
N THR A 203 23.12 17.58 1.09
CA THR A 203 23.07 16.22 0.57
C THR A 203 21.76 16.03 -0.20
N THR A 204 21.89 15.67 -1.48
CA THR A 204 20.74 15.40 -2.37
C THR A 204 19.97 14.16 -1.89
N LEU A 205 18.67 14.24 -1.86
CA LEU A 205 17.77 13.15 -1.51
C LEU A 205 16.98 12.71 -2.74
N ASN A 206 17.44 11.64 -3.35
CA ASN A 206 16.73 10.98 -4.44
C ASN A 206 15.62 10.08 -3.90
N TYR A 207 14.66 9.70 -4.74
CA TYR A 207 13.67 8.66 -4.41
C TYR A 207 14.39 7.35 -4.02
N PRO A 208 14.02 6.65 -2.96
CA PRO A 208 12.81 6.85 -2.13
C PRO A 208 13.05 7.70 -0.86
N LEU A 209 14.21 8.31 -0.68
CA LEU A 209 14.53 9.11 0.50
C LEU A 209 13.95 10.52 0.42
N GLY A 210 13.90 11.09 -0.78
CA GLY A 210 13.35 12.40 -1.06
C GLY A 210 12.80 12.50 -2.49
N ILE A 211 12.72 13.71 -3.02
CA ILE A 211 12.01 14.00 -4.28
C ILE A 211 12.92 14.64 -5.36
N ASN A 212 14.24 14.60 -5.21
CA ASN A 212 15.12 15.30 -6.13
C ASN A 212 15.04 14.81 -7.58
N ASP A 213 14.99 13.49 -7.79
CA ASP A 213 14.88 12.85 -9.11
C ASP A 213 13.47 12.31 -9.39
N PHE A 214 12.47 12.92 -8.77
CA PHE A 214 11.09 12.44 -8.79
C PHE A 214 10.52 12.31 -10.21
N PHE A 215 10.78 13.31 -11.06
CA PHE A 215 10.38 13.28 -12.47
C PHE A 215 11.03 12.12 -13.24
N GLU A 216 12.31 11.84 -13.00
CA GLU A 216 13.03 10.75 -13.68
C GLU A 216 12.46 9.37 -13.32
N ILE A 217 12.03 9.22 -12.07
CA ILE A 217 11.49 7.96 -11.52
C ILE A 217 10.01 7.75 -11.89
N THR A 218 9.20 8.81 -11.82
CA THR A 218 7.74 8.71 -11.93
C THR A 218 7.19 9.15 -13.28
N GLY A 219 7.92 9.98 -14.01
CA GLY A 219 7.48 10.65 -15.24
C GLY A 219 6.63 11.90 -14.99
N ASN A 220 6.44 12.30 -13.72
CA ASN A 220 5.68 13.50 -13.33
C ASN A 220 6.45 14.31 -12.29
N ASP A 221 6.22 15.61 -12.25
CA ASP A 221 6.70 16.45 -11.16
C ASP A 221 5.97 16.11 -9.86
N PHE A 222 6.65 16.31 -8.73
CA PHE A 222 6.05 16.12 -7.41
C PHE A 222 4.94 17.16 -7.17
N ASP A 223 3.70 16.70 -7.10
CA ASP A 223 2.54 17.56 -6.77
C ASP A 223 2.53 17.89 -5.28
N SER A 224 3.28 18.93 -4.93
CA SER A 224 3.45 19.39 -3.55
C SER A 224 2.14 19.87 -2.91
N VAL A 225 1.19 20.36 -3.71
CA VAL A 225 -0.09 20.87 -3.23
C VAL A 225 -1.02 19.71 -2.91
N ALA A 226 -1.18 18.77 -3.83
CA ALA A 226 -2.01 17.60 -3.61
C ALA A 226 -1.46 16.73 -2.48
N PHE A 227 -0.15 16.45 -2.47
CA PHE A 227 0.48 15.66 -1.41
C PHE A 227 0.27 16.27 -0.01
N ARG A 228 0.48 17.59 0.11
CA ARG A 228 0.29 18.30 1.37
C ARG A 228 -1.16 18.25 1.86
N ASN A 229 -2.13 18.29 0.94
CA ASN A 229 -3.55 18.32 1.26
C ASN A 229 -4.17 16.92 1.46
N THR A 230 -3.52 15.84 1.02
CA THR A 230 -4.00 14.47 1.25
C THR A 230 -3.92 14.12 2.74
N PRO A 231 -5.04 13.78 3.41
CA PRO A 231 -5.02 13.39 4.81
C PRO A 231 -4.22 12.09 5.00
N GLN A 232 -3.27 12.09 5.95
CA GLN A 232 -2.40 10.94 6.22
C GLN A 232 -2.39 10.62 7.72
N PHE A 233 -2.53 9.34 8.07
CA PHE A 233 -2.32 8.83 9.42
C PHE A 233 -1.08 7.94 9.39
N LEU A 234 0.02 8.43 9.98
CA LEU A 234 1.32 7.79 9.93
C LEU A 234 1.75 7.41 11.34
N PHE A 235 2.10 6.13 11.56
CA PHE A 235 2.35 5.67 12.92
C PHE A 235 3.51 4.68 13.05
N MET A 236 4.09 4.68 14.25
CA MET A 236 5.14 3.75 14.67
C MET A 236 4.89 3.28 16.10
N GLY A 237 5.21 2.04 16.39
CA GLY A 237 5.38 1.59 17.78
C GLY A 237 6.67 2.14 18.38
N GLU A 238 6.67 2.53 19.64
CA GLU A 238 7.87 3.01 20.36
C GLU A 238 8.96 1.92 20.45
N LEU A 239 8.53 0.66 20.54
CA LEU A 239 9.40 -0.52 20.65
C LEU A 239 9.58 -1.26 19.31
N ASP A 240 9.15 -0.65 18.21
CA ASP A 240 9.34 -1.23 16.88
C ASP A 240 10.83 -1.25 16.53
N ASP A 241 11.39 -2.42 16.29
CA ASP A 241 12.79 -2.68 15.96
C ASP A 241 12.98 -3.31 14.57
N ASN A 242 11.91 -3.39 13.77
CA ASN A 242 11.94 -3.94 12.43
C ASN A 242 12.59 -2.96 11.42
N ASP A 243 13.89 -2.80 11.55
CA ASP A 243 14.69 -1.86 10.77
C ASP A 243 15.15 -2.47 9.44
N ALA A 244 14.49 -2.11 8.35
CA ALA A 244 14.87 -2.54 7.01
C ALA A 244 16.06 -1.77 6.41
N ALA A 245 16.48 -0.64 6.99
CA ALA A 245 17.59 0.15 6.44
C ALA A 245 18.92 -0.63 6.45
N LYS A 246 19.07 -1.64 7.30
CA LYS A 246 20.26 -2.52 7.35
C LYS A 246 20.31 -3.57 6.25
N TYR A 247 19.21 -3.81 5.52
CA TYR A 247 19.13 -4.83 4.49
C TYR A 247 19.28 -4.23 3.08
N GLY A 248 20.04 -4.89 2.23
CA GLY A 248 20.35 -4.41 0.88
C GLY A 248 19.23 -4.57 -0.15
N ASP A 249 18.07 -5.06 0.26
CA ASP A 249 16.87 -5.15 -0.57
C ASP A 249 15.97 -3.91 -0.45
N ALA A 250 16.01 -3.25 0.70
CA ALA A 250 15.19 -2.06 0.93
C ALA A 250 15.88 -0.77 0.47
N TYR A 251 17.21 -0.74 0.58
CA TYR A 251 18.05 0.41 0.24
C TYR A 251 19.42 -0.04 -0.27
N ASP A 252 19.94 0.61 -1.30
CA ASP A 252 21.29 0.38 -1.78
C ASP A 252 22.36 0.97 -0.81
N ASP A 253 23.65 0.79 -1.15
CA ASP A 253 24.74 1.23 -0.27
C ASP A 253 24.80 2.77 -0.14
N ASP A 254 24.54 3.49 -1.24
CA ASP A 254 24.57 4.96 -1.26
C ASP A 254 23.37 5.53 -0.48
N GLU A 255 22.20 4.93 -0.64
CA GLU A 255 20.99 5.28 0.12
C GLU A 255 21.21 5.04 1.62
N ARG A 256 21.81 3.90 2.01
CA ARG A 256 22.12 3.59 3.42
C ARG A 256 23.13 4.58 4.00
N GLU A 257 24.14 5.00 3.24
CA GLU A 257 25.07 6.01 3.70
C GLU A 257 24.35 7.33 4.01
N ILE A 258 23.46 7.75 3.13
CA ILE A 258 22.63 8.95 3.35
C ILE A 258 21.73 8.78 4.57
N ILE A 259 21.05 7.62 4.69
CA ILE A 259 20.17 7.33 5.82
C ILE A 259 20.93 7.50 7.14
N TYR A 260 22.08 6.83 7.29
CA TYR A 260 22.80 6.80 8.56
C TYR A 260 23.54 8.11 8.88
N ASN A 261 24.03 8.84 7.88
CA ASN A 261 24.82 10.04 8.11
C ASN A 261 23.98 11.33 8.14
N ILE A 262 22.82 11.35 7.45
CA ILE A 262 22.03 12.56 7.25
C ILE A 262 20.67 12.51 7.92
N ILE A 263 19.99 11.34 7.84
CA ILE A 263 18.61 11.21 8.36
C ILE A 263 18.64 10.75 9.81
N GLY A 264 19.33 9.64 10.11
CA GLY A 264 19.47 9.16 11.48
C GLY A 264 19.99 7.73 11.56
N LYS A 265 20.80 7.45 12.58
CA LYS A 265 21.40 6.12 12.78
C LYS A 265 20.41 5.09 13.26
N SER A 266 19.55 5.43 14.22
CA SER A 266 18.54 4.54 14.74
C SER A 266 17.21 4.75 14.03
N MET A 267 16.42 3.69 13.91
CA MET A 267 15.04 3.77 13.40
C MET A 267 14.22 4.68 14.32
N GLN A 268 14.30 4.42 15.62
CA GLN A 268 13.74 5.25 16.68
C GLN A 268 14.84 5.60 17.69
N PRO A 269 14.92 6.86 18.17
CA PRO A 269 14.04 7.97 17.76
C PRO A 269 14.50 8.71 16.48
N ASP A 270 15.75 8.50 15.99
CA ASP A 270 16.41 9.44 15.08
C ASP A 270 15.62 9.64 13.77
N ARG A 271 15.47 8.57 12.97
CA ARG A 271 14.83 8.66 11.64
C ARG A 271 13.37 9.04 11.74
N TRP A 272 12.65 8.45 12.70
CA TRP A 272 11.23 8.76 12.88
C TRP A 272 11.02 10.23 13.27
N THR A 273 11.79 10.74 14.24
CA THR A 273 11.73 12.16 14.62
C THR A 273 12.04 13.06 13.43
N LYS A 274 13.10 12.73 12.68
CA LYS A 274 13.48 13.51 11.48
C LYS A 274 12.35 13.51 10.43
N SER A 275 11.75 12.37 10.17
CA SER A 275 10.62 12.24 9.24
C SER A 275 9.43 13.09 9.69
N VAL A 276 9.08 13.02 10.97
CA VAL A 276 8.00 13.83 11.57
C VAL A 276 8.28 15.34 11.42
N ASP A 277 9.50 15.77 11.69
CA ASP A 277 9.88 17.19 11.60
C ASP A 277 9.83 17.71 10.17
N GLU A 278 10.31 16.94 9.19
CA GLU A 278 10.26 17.36 7.78
C GLU A 278 8.80 17.41 7.26
N TYR A 279 7.93 16.47 7.67
CA TYR A 279 6.50 16.51 7.31
C TYR A 279 5.80 17.74 7.91
N LYS A 280 6.06 18.05 9.19
CA LYS A 280 5.54 19.25 9.85
C LYS A 280 6.04 20.52 9.18
N LYS A 281 7.34 20.59 8.88
CA LYS A 281 7.96 21.73 8.22
C LYS A 281 7.39 21.97 6.82
N PHE A 282 7.11 20.90 6.09
CA PHE A 282 6.47 20.98 4.77
C PHE A 282 4.99 21.31 4.84
N GLY A 283 4.35 21.12 5.99
CA GLY A 283 2.93 21.38 6.24
C GLY A 283 2.01 20.29 5.67
N VAL A 284 2.45 19.02 5.73
CA VAL A 284 1.61 17.88 5.33
C VAL A 284 0.42 17.75 6.29
N ASN A 285 -0.77 17.54 5.75
CA ASN A 285 -1.98 17.23 6.53
C ASN A 285 -1.87 15.79 7.08
N ALA A 286 -1.07 15.61 8.12
CA ALA A 286 -0.80 14.30 8.69
C ALA A 286 -0.91 14.27 10.22
N GLU A 287 -1.57 13.23 10.73
CA GLU A 287 -1.38 12.79 12.09
C GLU A 287 -0.19 11.83 12.15
N LEU A 288 0.88 12.21 12.87
CA LEU A 288 2.08 11.42 13.04
C LEU A 288 2.15 10.96 14.50
N LYS A 289 1.96 9.67 14.74
CA LYS A 289 1.82 9.10 16.09
C LYS A 289 2.90 8.08 16.41
N THR A 290 3.44 8.17 17.65
CA THR A 290 4.25 7.11 18.26
C THR A 290 3.45 6.49 19.39
N TYR A 291 3.30 5.16 19.35
CA TYR A 291 2.53 4.43 20.36
C TYR A 291 3.44 3.81 21.41
N ARG A 292 3.30 4.27 22.63
CA ARG A 292 4.14 3.84 23.76
C ARG A 292 3.95 2.36 24.06
N ASN A 293 5.06 1.65 24.34
CA ASN A 293 5.11 0.23 24.65
C ASN A 293 4.51 -0.71 23.54
N ILE A 294 4.38 -0.24 22.31
CA ILE A 294 3.95 -1.04 21.17
C ILE A 294 5.17 -1.36 20.30
N GLY A 295 5.27 -2.61 19.85
CA GLY A 295 6.29 -3.09 18.92
C GLY A 295 5.86 -2.96 17.46
N HIS A 296 6.29 -3.90 16.61
CA HIS A 296 5.95 -3.95 15.18
C HIS A 296 4.58 -4.61 14.95
N GLU A 297 3.51 -3.90 15.32
CA GLU A 297 2.13 -4.40 15.18
C GLU A 297 1.10 -3.26 15.08
N PRO A 298 0.01 -3.43 14.31
CA PRO A 298 -1.15 -2.54 14.32
C PRO A 298 -2.12 -2.95 15.44
N SER A 299 -1.76 -2.67 16.71
CA SER A 299 -2.54 -3.06 17.90
C SER A 299 -3.96 -2.46 17.91
N GLU A 300 -4.83 -2.98 18.77
CA GLU A 300 -6.23 -2.55 18.87
C GLU A 300 -6.39 -1.04 19.20
N VAL A 301 -5.48 -0.44 19.95
CA VAL A 301 -5.51 1.00 20.22
C VAL A 301 -5.20 1.79 18.94
N ILE A 302 -4.27 1.31 18.14
CA ILE A 302 -3.92 1.90 16.83
C ILE A 302 -5.11 1.78 15.87
N LYS A 303 -5.72 0.60 15.76
CA LYS A 303 -6.89 0.36 14.91
C LYS A 303 -8.05 1.30 15.26
N LYS A 304 -8.32 1.56 16.55
CA LYS A 304 -9.35 2.52 16.99
C LYS A 304 -9.05 3.97 16.58
N ASP A 305 -7.81 4.39 16.71
CA ASP A 305 -7.38 5.73 16.32
C ASP A 305 -7.50 5.90 14.79
N ILE A 306 -7.10 4.88 14.02
CA ILE A 306 -7.26 4.84 12.56
C ILE A 306 -8.73 4.98 12.16
N LEU A 307 -9.63 4.22 12.78
CA LEU A 307 -11.07 4.32 12.50
C LEU A 307 -11.62 5.72 12.80
N THR A 308 -11.17 6.33 13.88
CA THR A 308 -11.57 7.70 14.22
C THR A 308 -11.10 8.67 13.15
N PHE A 309 -9.82 8.58 12.77
CA PHE A 309 -9.25 9.43 11.73
C PHE A 309 -9.97 9.25 10.38
N LEU A 310 -10.24 8.01 9.96
CA LEU A 310 -10.97 7.72 8.73
C LEU A 310 -12.39 8.31 8.76
N ARG A 311 -13.12 8.11 9.85
CA ARG A 311 -14.48 8.67 10.01
C ARG A 311 -14.50 10.19 9.96
N ASP A 312 -13.45 10.84 10.43
CA ASP A 312 -13.36 12.31 10.41
C ASP A 312 -12.98 12.87 9.04
N ASN A 313 -12.15 12.16 8.28
CA ASN A 313 -11.64 12.60 6.99
C ASN A 313 -12.45 12.09 5.77
N LEU A 314 -13.28 11.06 5.93
CA LEU A 314 -14.16 10.52 4.89
C LEU A 314 -15.63 11.02 5.03
N LYS A 315 -15.90 11.98 5.91
CA LYS A 315 -17.21 12.63 6.01
C LYS A 315 -17.47 13.46 4.76
N LYS A 316 -18.65 13.29 4.20
CA LYS A 316 -19.21 14.14 3.14
C LYS A 316 -19.98 15.31 3.73
#